data_e557ebf17563fe619f0c4ee37ab118c2
#
_entry.id   e557ebf17563fe619f0c4ee37ab118c2
#
_cell.length_a   1.000
_cell.length_b   1.000
_cell.length_c   1.000
_cell.angle_alpha   90.00
_cell.angle_beta   90.00
_cell.angle_gamma   90.00
#
_symmetry.space_group_name_H-M   'P 1'
#
loop_
_entity.id
_entity.type
_entity.pdbx_description
1 polymer ?
#
loop_
_entity_poly.entity_id
_entity_poly.type
_entity_poly.pdbx_seq_one_letter_code
_entity_poly.pdbx_strand_id
1 'polypeptide(L)'
;MKLTHLAVTNCRNFAHIEFDMSSRLFVVGPNSSGKTNLLGALRFLGDIGRRGLVAASEDLGGPDRYFRSGADSASFVATFDDTQNSAEFALFLRLMSVGSESTKRGSDADQESAFPMTDPLTGEPNDRYLDVQYTITAGGKKPVDGGESFPVEDEAAWRTKVRHILSGIRYIHPNPKKMLERADRYDPDHGTGFFQHAGRFSDRQLDAALDRIRPIMAAAVPEVPNLSYLRMGLGTEVVFYSDTPDPGARGVYSHEQFSEGTLRLLGMLFDLAMLPLTTSIVLIEEPETFLQASVVRSMSSFLAEVAMNHDVQMVISTHSPELIDSEVVLPNEVLMLRSQNGETTGELLSQSSEPRIQAVLSADLPKSEGIGAVNGHAIPLGNW
;
A
#
# COMPACT_ATOMS: atom_id res chain seq x y z
N MET A 1 -6.55 16.54 3.75
CA MET A 1 -7.53 15.71 3.03
C MET A 1 -7.07 14.26 3.09
N LYS A 2 -7.95 13.34 3.48
CA LYS A 2 -7.64 11.91 3.68
C LYS A 2 -8.60 11.05 2.87
N LEU A 3 -8.17 9.86 2.48
CA LEU A 3 -9.04 8.84 1.89
C LEU A 3 -9.96 8.31 2.98
N THR A 4 -11.27 8.45 2.83
CA THR A 4 -12.26 8.03 3.83
C THR A 4 -13.07 6.80 3.39
N HIS A 5 -13.18 6.59 2.08
CA HIS A 5 -13.89 5.44 1.53
C HIS A 5 -13.24 4.99 0.21
N LEU A 6 -13.19 3.68 -0.01
CA LEU A 6 -12.75 3.07 -1.27
C LEU A 6 -13.71 1.97 -1.69
N ALA A 7 -14.15 2.02 -2.94
CA ALA A 7 -14.86 0.93 -3.61
C ALA A 7 -14.10 0.52 -4.88
N VAL A 8 -13.93 -0.78 -5.08
CA VAL A 8 -13.24 -1.36 -6.23
C VAL A 8 -14.13 -2.47 -6.81
N THR A 9 -14.41 -2.40 -8.11
CA THR A 9 -15.28 -3.35 -8.79
C THR A 9 -14.56 -3.96 -9.98
N ASN A 10 -14.76 -5.26 -10.19
CA ASN A 10 -14.20 -6.06 -11.29
C ASN A 10 -12.67 -5.92 -11.45
N CYS A 11 -11.95 -5.82 -10.34
CA CYS A 11 -10.50 -5.68 -10.33
C CYS A 11 -9.86 -6.93 -9.77
N ARG A 12 -9.02 -7.60 -10.54
CA ARG A 12 -8.29 -8.82 -10.18
C ARG A 12 -9.24 -9.92 -9.64
N ASN A 13 -9.18 -10.24 -8.34
CA ASN A 13 -10.05 -11.23 -7.70
C ASN A 13 -11.28 -10.61 -7.01
N PHE A 14 -11.45 -9.29 -7.07
CA PHE A 14 -12.60 -8.61 -6.52
C PHE A 14 -13.71 -8.46 -7.58
N ALA A 15 -14.86 -9.07 -7.34
CA ALA A 15 -16.08 -8.70 -8.06
C ALA A 15 -16.55 -7.31 -7.60
N HIS A 16 -16.60 -7.13 -6.28
CA HIS A 16 -16.82 -5.85 -5.63
C HIS A 16 -16.27 -5.91 -4.20
N ILE A 17 -15.56 -4.87 -3.81
CA ILE A 17 -15.13 -4.63 -2.43
C ILE A 17 -15.28 -3.15 -2.12
N GLU A 18 -15.86 -2.84 -0.97
CA GLU A 18 -15.97 -1.47 -0.45
C GLU A 18 -15.72 -1.45 1.05
N PHE A 19 -15.09 -0.40 1.53
CA PHE A 19 -14.80 -0.20 2.94
C PHE A 19 -14.45 1.24 3.26
N ASP A 20 -14.68 1.60 4.52
CA ASP A 20 -14.25 2.87 5.08
C ASP A 20 -12.79 2.78 5.52
N MET A 21 -12.05 3.85 5.25
CA MET A 21 -10.62 3.94 5.53
C MET A 21 -10.38 4.73 6.82
N SER A 22 -9.74 4.08 7.78
CA SER A 22 -9.22 4.71 9.01
C SER A 22 -7.83 5.32 8.78
N SER A 23 -7.21 5.86 9.84
CA SER A 23 -5.80 6.31 9.76
C SER A 23 -4.86 5.16 9.47
N ARG A 24 -5.16 3.96 9.97
CA ARG A 24 -4.47 2.70 9.64
C ARG A 24 -5.51 1.66 9.27
N LEU A 25 -5.19 0.82 8.31
CA LEU A 25 -6.02 -0.31 7.90
C LEU A 25 -5.15 -1.57 7.82
N PHE A 26 -5.42 -2.53 8.68
CA PHE A 26 -4.78 -3.84 8.68
C PHE A 26 -5.63 -4.80 7.85
N VAL A 27 -5.09 -5.22 6.72
CA VAL A 27 -5.77 -6.14 5.79
C VAL A 27 -5.37 -7.56 6.12
N VAL A 28 -6.32 -8.35 6.59
CA VAL A 28 -6.11 -9.72 7.07
C VAL A 28 -6.93 -10.72 6.26
N GLY A 29 -6.49 -11.95 6.24
CA GLY A 29 -7.19 -13.04 5.55
C GLY A 29 -6.24 -14.18 5.17
N PRO A 30 -6.76 -15.33 4.74
CA PRO A 30 -5.96 -16.46 4.30
C PRO A 30 -5.00 -16.12 3.16
N ASN A 31 -4.05 -17.01 2.87
CA ASN A 31 -3.25 -16.91 1.66
C ASN A 31 -4.18 -16.89 0.43
N SER A 32 -3.81 -16.11 -0.57
CA SER A 32 -4.60 -15.91 -1.81
C SER A 32 -5.97 -15.23 -1.61
N SER A 33 -6.28 -14.67 -0.44
CA SER A 33 -7.53 -13.91 -0.21
C SER A 33 -7.56 -12.56 -0.90
N GLY A 34 -6.46 -12.12 -1.52
CA GLY A 34 -6.43 -10.86 -2.26
C GLY A 34 -5.79 -9.67 -1.53
N LYS A 35 -5.12 -9.87 -0.39
CA LYS A 35 -4.43 -8.79 0.34
C LYS A 35 -3.47 -8.00 -0.57
N THR A 36 -2.55 -8.69 -1.25
CA THR A 36 -1.63 -8.08 -2.22
C THR A 36 -2.38 -7.43 -3.39
N ASN A 37 -3.53 -7.98 -3.82
CA ASN A 37 -4.33 -7.39 -4.88
C ASN A 37 -4.98 -6.08 -4.45
N LEU A 38 -5.41 -5.96 -3.18
CA LEU A 38 -5.95 -4.71 -2.65
C LEU A 38 -4.86 -3.63 -2.55
N LEU A 39 -3.69 -3.97 -2.00
CA LEU A 39 -2.54 -3.06 -1.99
C LEU A 39 -2.14 -2.67 -3.43
N GLY A 40 -2.16 -3.62 -4.36
CA GLY A 40 -1.90 -3.38 -5.77
C GLY A 40 -2.90 -2.43 -6.43
N ALA A 41 -4.18 -2.49 -6.07
CA ALA A 41 -5.19 -1.55 -6.55
C ALA A 41 -4.92 -0.11 -6.07
N LEU A 42 -4.59 0.07 -4.79
CA LEU A 42 -4.19 1.37 -4.24
C LEU A 42 -2.87 1.88 -4.84
N ARG A 43 -1.88 1.01 -5.04
CA ARG A 43 -0.63 1.34 -5.72
C ARG A 43 -0.88 1.86 -7.14
N PHE A 44 -1.77 1.20 -7.87
CA PHE A 44 -2.17 1.65 -9.22
C PHE A 44 -2.75 3.07 -9.22
N LEU A 45 -3.64 3.40 -8.28
CA LEU A 45 -4.13 4.77 -8.11
C LEU A 45 -2.97 5.75 -7.84
N GLY A 46 -1.99 5.34 -7.04
CA GLY A 46 -0.77 6.11 -6.79
C GLY A 46 0.05 6.34 -8.07
N ASP A 47 0.20 5.31 -8.88
CA ASP A 47 0.93 5.38 -10.16
C ASP A 47 0.23 6.30 -11.15
N ILE A 48 -1.11 6.26 -11.22
CA ILE A 48 -1.90 7.21 -11.99
C ILE A 48 -1.63 8.64 -11.56
N GLY A 49 -1.64 8.90 -10.24
CA GLY A 49 -1.34 10.23 -9.70
C GLY A 49 0.05 10.76 -10.07
N ARG A 50 1.06 9.89 -10.07
CA ARG A 50 2.46 10.24 -10.35
C ARG A 50 2.78 10.37 -11.83
N ARG A 51 2.32 9.44 -12.65
CA ARG A 51 2.80 9.23 -14.03
C ARG A 51 1.70 9.33 -15.08
N GLY A 52 0.46 9.45 -14.64
CA GLY A 52 -0.71 9.33 -15.50
C GLY A 52 -1.08 7.87 -15.78
N LEU A 53 -2.26 7.69 -16.35
CA LEU A 53 -2.86 6.36 -16.52
C LEU A 53 -2.11 5.46 -17.50
N VAL A 54 -1.63 6.02 -18.64
CA VAL A 54 -0.91 5.25 -19.67
C VAL A 54 0.32 4.58 -19.08
N ALA A 55 1.21 5.39 -18.49
CA ALA A 55 2.45 4.88 -17.90
C ALA A 55 2.20 3.95 -16.70
N ALA A 56 1.12 4.18 -15.94
CA ALA A 56 0.72 3.30 -14.85
C ALA A 56 0.26 1.92 -15.35
N SER A 57 -0.36 1.87 -16.53
CA SER A 57 -0.85 0.62 -17.13
C SER A 57 0.29 -0.21 -17.74
N GLU A 58 1.28 0.43 -18.35
CA GLU A 58 2.40 -0.23 -19.03
C GLU A 58 3.28 -1.03 -18.08
N ASP A 59 3.60 -0.49 -16.90
CA ASP A 59 4.49 -1.13 -15.92
C ASP A 59 3.95 -2.45 -15.37
N LEU A 60 2.66 -2.70 -15.50
CA LEU A 60 2.00 -3.90 -14.98
C LEU A 60 1.77 -4.96 -16.07
N GLY A 61 2.30 -4.72 -17.26
CA GLY A 61 2.16 -5.62 -18.40
C GLY A 61 0.80 -5.51 -19.07
N GLY A 62 0.20 -4.31 -19.00
CA GLY A 62 -1.04 -3.95 -19.66
C GLY A 62 -2.26 -3.89 -18.74
N PRO A 63 -3.29 -3.16 -19.15
CA PRO A 63 -4.51 -2.95 -18.38
C PRO A 63 -5.30 -4.24 -18.11
N ASP A 64 -5.18 -5.27 -18.92
CA ASP A 64 -5.83 -6.58 -18.73
C ASP A 64 -5.51 -7.22 -17.37
N ARG A 65 -4.37 -6.91 -16.79
CA ARG A 65 -3.97 -7.45 -15.49
C ARG A 65 -4.74 -6.88 -14.31
N TYR A 66 -5.48 -5.78 -14.52
CA TYR A 66 -6.36 -5.22 -13.50
C TYR A 66 -7.77 -5.76 -13.55
N PHE A 67 -8.21 -6.25 -14.69
CA PHE A 67 -9.56 -6.75 -14.84
C PHE A 67 -9.72 -8.11 -14.16
N ARG A 68 -10.87 -8.31 -13.57
CA ARG A 68 -11.28 -9.64 -13.13
C ARG A 68 -11.48 -10.53 -14.37
N SER A 69 -11.11 -11.80 -14.26
CA SER A 69 -11.29 -12.75 -15.34
C SER A 69 -12.75 -12.77 -15.84
N GLY A 70 -12.93 -12.51 -17.14
CA GLY A 70 -14.25 -12.42 -17.79
C GLY A 70 -14.96 -11.09 -17.66
N ALA A 71 -14.35 -10.08 -17.04
CA ALA A 71 -14.91 -8.73 -16.97
C ALA A 71 -14.35 -7.84 -18.10
N ASP A 72 -15.22 -7.04 -18.70
CA ASP A 72 -14.85 -6.05 -19.73
C ASP A 72 -14.70 -4.64 -19.17
N SER A 73 -14.93 -4.47 -17.87
CA SER A 73 -14.82 -3.17 -17.22
C SER A 73 -14.39 -3.33 -15.76
N ALA A 74 -13.67 -2.33 -15.25
CA ALA A 74 -13.35 -2.19 -13.83
C ALA A 74 -13.59 -0.75 -13.37
N SER A 75 -13.90 -0.56 -12.11
CA SER A 75 -14.03 0.78 -11.54
C SER A 75 -13.41 0.90 -10.18
N PHE A 76 -12.95 2.12 -9.89
CA PHE A 76 -12.39 2.54 -8.62
C PHE A 76 -13.11 3.83 -8.20
N VAL A 77 -13.69 3.83 -7.01
CA VAL A 77 -14.31 5.01 -6.43
C VAL A 77 -13.64 5.29 -5.10
N ALA A 78 -13.02 6.45 -4.98
CA ALA A 78 -12.29 6.88 -3.80
C ALA A 78 -12.84 8.20 -3.28
N THR A 79 -13.32 8.24 -2.04
CA THR A 79 -13.80 9.45 -1.39
C THR A 79 -12.71 10.03 -0.51
N PHE A 80 -12.48 11.33 -0.65
CA PHE A 80 -11.48 12.08 0.11
C PHE A 80 -12.14 13.20 0.88
N ASP A 81 -11.91 13.25 2.19
CA ASP A 81 -12.45 14.29 3.06
C ASP A 81 -11.34 15.10 3.75
N ASP A 82 -11.60 16.38 3.92
CA ASP A 82 -10.94 17.22 4.90
C ASP A 82 -11.99 17.74 5.91
N THR A 83 -11.58 18.58 6.84
CA THR A 83 -12.47 19.09 7.88
C THR A 83 -13.67 19.91 7.39
N GLN A 84 -13.66 20.34 6.13
CA GLN A 84 -14.67 21.24 5.57
C GLN A 84 -15.23 20.76 4.22
N ASN A 85 -14.52 19.89 3.51
CA ASN A 85 -14.85 19.51 2.13
C ASN A 85 -14.73 18.02 1.91
N SER A 86 -15.55 17.51 1.01
CA SER A 86 -15.48 16.15 0.50
C SER A 86 -15.28 16.15 -1.02
N ALA A 87 -14.50 15.20 -1.52
CA ALA A 87 -14.37 14.96 -2.96
C ALA A 87 -14.39 13.47 -3.25
N GLU A 88 -15.09 13.09 -4.29
CA GLU A 88 -15.09 11.75 -4.83
C GLU A 88 -14.31 11.73 -6.15
N PHE A 89 -13.40 10.78 -6.27
CA PHE A 89 -12.71 10.44 -7.50
C PHE A 89 -13.22 9.08 -7.97
N ALA A 90 -13.82 9.04 -9.14
CA ALA A 90 -14.26 7.80 -9.77
C ALA A 90 -13.48 7.59 -11.07
N LEU A 91 -12.88 6.40 -11.21
CA LEU A 91 -12.18 5.93 -12.40
C LEU A 91 -12.91 4.71 -12.95
N PHE A 92 -13.29 4.78 -14.22
CA PHE A 92 -13.90 3.68 -14.96
C PHE A 92 -12.96 3.28 -16.09
N LEU A 93 -12.65 2.00 -16.15
CA LEU A 93 -11.85 1.37 -17.18
C LEU A 93 -12.73 0.39 -17.96
N ARG A 94 -12.76 0.46 -19.29
CA ARG A 94 -13.53 -0.44 -20.14
C ARG A 94 -12.70 -0.96 -21.29
N LEU A 95 -12.70 -2.28 -21.49
CA LEU A 95 -12.11 -2.90 -22.67
C LEU A 95 -13.09 -2.80 -23.84
N MET A 96 -12.60 -2.28 -24.95
CA MET A 96 -13.36 -2.11 -26.20
C MET A 96 -12.66 -2.87 -27.32
N SER A 97 -13.42 -3.45 -28.24
CA SER A 97 -12.88 -4.03 -29.48
C SER A 97 -13.08 -3.06 -30.66
N VAL A 98 -12.13 -3.04 -31.58
CA VAL A 98 -12.29 -2.30 -32.85
C VAL A 98 -13.50 -2.85 -33.60
N GLY A 99 -14.50 -1.98 -33.88
CA GLY A 99 -15.76 -2.37 -34.54
C GLY A 99 -17.01 -2.35 -33.65
N SER A 100 -16.92 -2.13 -32.37
CA SER A 100 -18.08 -1.83 -31.53
C SER A 100 -18.61 -0.43 -31.81
N GLU A 101 -19.93 -0.27 -31.86
CA GLU A 101 -20.65 0.95 -32.34
C GLU A 101 -20.40 2.26 -31.57
N SER A 102 -19.48 2.25 -30.57
CA SER A 102 -19.22 3.43 -29.72
C SER A 102 -18.34 4.52 -30.36
N THR A 103 -17.88 4.35 -31.60
CA THR A 103 -17.12 5.40 -32.34
C THR A 103 -17.98 6.61 -32.76
N LYS A 104 -19.27 6.63 -32.39
CA LYS A 104 -20.20 7.74 -32.67
C LYS A 104 -20.60 8.48 -31.39
N ARG A 105 -19.65 8.91 -30.55
CA ARG A 105 -19.96 9.90 -29.53
C ARG A 105 -19.26 11.23 -29.83
N GLY A 106 -20.08 12.26 -29.71
CA GLY A 106 -19.86 13.61 -30.19
C GLY A 106 -18.59 14.30 -29.72
N SER A 107 -18.30 15.32 -30.45
CA SER A 107 -17.08 16.10 -30.57
C SER A 107 -16.68 17.01 -29.41
N ASP A 108 -17.10 16.78 -28.18
CA ASP A 108 -16.82 17.72 -27.07
C ASP A 108 -16.39 17.10 -25.73
N ALA A 109 -16.00 15.82 -25.69
CA ALA A 109 -15.30 15.25 -24.53
C ALA A 109 -13.82 15.12 -24.86
N ASP A 110 -12.97 15.60 -23.97
CA ASP A 110 -11.51 15.57 -24.09
C ASP A 110 -11.00 14.21 -24.60
N GLN A 111 -10.36 14.22 -25.78
CA GLN A 111 -9.92 13.06 -26.55
C GLN A 111 -8.68 12.35 -26.00
N GLU A 112 -8.49 12.25 -24.69
CA GLU A 112 -7.36 11.51 -24.12
C GLU A 112 -7.70 10.05 -23.73
N SER A 113 -8.76 9.45 -24.26
CA SER A 113 -9.42 8.33 -23.59
C SER A 113 -9.30 6.95 -24.26
N ALA A 114 -8.65 6.80 -25.40
CA ALA A 114 -8.51 5.48 -26.03
C ALA A 114 -7.05 5.09 -26.24
N PHE A 115 -6.59 4.05 -25.53
CA PHE A 115 -5.22 3.56 -25.63
C PHE A 115 -5.20 2.21 -26.34
N PRO A 116 -4.44 2.09 -27.46
CA PRO A 116 -4.28 0.80 -28.12
C PRO A 116 -3.53 -0.16 -27.20
N MET A 117 -4.01 -1.38 -27.14
CA MET A 117 -3.38 -2.44 -26.37
C MET A 117 -2.45 -3.25 -27.26
N THR A 118 -1.36 -3.71 -26.71
CA THR A 118 -0.47 -4.67 -27.35
C THR A 118 -0.65 -6.06 -26.75
N ASP A 119 -0.56 -7.08 -27.58
CA ASP A 119 -0.53 -8.47 -27.11
C ASP A 119 0.72 -8.67 -26.24
N PRO A 120 0.59 -9.10 -24.98
CA PRO A 120 1.73 -9.23 -24.07
C PRO A 120 2.72 -10.32 -24.47
N LEU A 121 2.37 -11.23 -25.41
CA LEU A 121 3.23 -12.30 -25.88
C LEU A 121 3.95 -11.93 -27.18
N THR A 122 3.31 -11.17 -28.05
CA THR A 122 3.86 -10.84 -29.39
C THR A 122 4.32 -9.39 -29.51
N GLY A 123 3.84 -8.51 -28.63
CA GLY A 123 4.11 -7.07 -28.69
C GLY A 123 3.39 -6.37 -29.85
N GLU A 124 2.52 -7.08 -30.60
CA GLU A 124 1.79 -6.50 -31.72
C GLU A 124 0.52 -5.76 -31.23
N PRO A 125 0.11 -4.68 -31.91
CA PRO A 125 -1.15 -4.00 -31.63
C PRO A 125 -2.32 -5.00 -31.74
N ASN A 126 -3.15 -5.03 -30.71
CA ASN A 126 -4.31 -5.90 -30.70
C ASN A 126 -5.57 -5.06 -31.07
N ASP A 127 -6.65 -5.73 -31.52
CA ASP A 127 -7.90 -5.07 -31.90
C ASP A 127 -8.70 -4.52 -30.70
N ARG A 128 -8.05 -4.44 -29.52
CA ARG A 128 -8.64 -3.92 -28.30
C ARG A 128 -8.00 -2.59 -27.92
N TYR A 129 -8.78 -1.73 -27.33
CA TYR A 129 -8.31 -0.50 -26.70
C TYR A 129 -9.00 -0.28 -25.35
N LEU A 130 -8.33 0.44 -24.48
CA LEU A 130 -8.87 0.79 -23.18
C LEU A 130 -9.59 2.14 -23.29
N ASP A 131 -10.90 2.13 -23.08
CA ASP A 131 -11.68 3.35 -22.87
C ASP A 131 -11.59 3.72 -21.40
N VAL A 132 -11.23 4.97 -21.12
CA VAL A 132 -10.98 5.47 -19.78
C VAL A 132 -11.83 6.69 -19.54
N GLN A 133 -12.61 6.63 -18.47
CA GLN A 133 -13.39 7.76 -18.01
C GLN A 133 -13.07 8.00 -16.54
N TYR A 134 -12.83 9.24 -16.17
CA TYR A 134 -12.72 9.61 -14.77
C TYR A 134 -13.58 10.83 -14.48
N THR A 135 -14.10 10.89 -13.26
CA THR A 135 -14.86 12.05 -12.76
C THR A 135 -14.33 12.43 -11.40
N ILE A 136 -14.33 13.73 -11.12
CA ILE A 136 -14.06 14.27 -9.79
C ILE A 136 -15.30 15.09 -9.41
N THR A 137 -15.93 14.69 -8.31
CA THR A 137 -17.11 15.37 -7.77
C THR A 137 -16.75 15.95 -6.42
N ALA A 138 -16.94 17.24 -6.21
CA ALA A 138 -16.71 17.90 -4.93
C ALA A 138 -18.02 18.45 -4.35
N GLY A 139 -18.15 18.49 -3.02
CA GLY A 139 -19.23 19.19 -2.34
C GLY A 139 -20.37 18.31 -1.81
N GLY A 140 -20.17 17.03 -1.54
CA GLY A 140 -21.02 16.24 -0.63
C GLY A 140 -22.48 15.99 -1.05
N LYS A 141 -22.85 16.17 -2.31
CA LYS A 141 -24.14 15.67 -2.83
C LYS A 141 -23.87 14.53 -3.79
N LYS A 142 -24.29 13.32 -3.42
CA LYS A 142 -24.33 12.20 -4.37
C LYS A 142 -25.13 12.64 -5.60
N PRO A 143 -24.65 12.35 -6.83
CA PRO A 143 -25.47 12.53 -8.02
C PRO A 143 -26.75 11.74 -7.80
N VAL A 144 -27.88 12.37 -7.89
CA VAL A 144 -29.18 11.68 -7.99
C VAL A 144 -29.20 11.04 -9.36
N ASP A 145 -29.55 9.75 -9.44
CA ASP A 145 -29.67 9.00 -10.69
C ASP A 145 -30.20 9.86 -11.83
N GLY A 146 -29.41 10.03 -12.90
CA GLY A 146 -29.81 10.74 -14.13
C GLY A 146 -29.53 12.24 -14.19
N GLY A 147 -28.80 12.81 -13.22
CA GLY A 147 -28.49 14.24 -13.18
C GLY A 147 -27.11 14.57 -13.74
N GLU A 148 -27.04 15.63 -14.53
CA GLU A 148 -25.82 16.27 -15.02
C GLU A 148 -24.84 16.53 -13.87
N SER A 149 -23.56 16.26 -14.11
CA SER A 149 -22.47 16.63 -13.19
C SER A 149 -22.50 18.16 -12.99
N PHE A 150 -22.73 18.63 -11.78
CA PHE A 150 -22.64 20.04 -11.47
C PHE A 150 -21.21 20.51 -11.66
N PRO A 151 -20.97 21.61 -12.41
CA PRO A 151 -19.64 22.19 -12.51
C PRO A 151 -19.18 22.62 -11.12
N VAL A 152 -18.05 22.09 -10.68
CA VAL A 152 -17.36 22.57 -9.47
C VAL A 152 -16.79 23.95 -9.83
N GLU A 153 -17.05 24.96 -9.03
CA GLU A 153 -16.57 26.32 -9.29
C GLU A 153 -15.04 26.44 -9.43
N ASP A 154 -14.30 25.37 -9.06
CA ASP A 154 -12.85 25.26 -9.27
C ASP A 154 -12.42 23.80 -9.51
N GLU A 155 -12.84 23.21 -10.61
CA GLU A 155 -12.48 21.85 -11.04
C GLU A 155 -10.95 21.65 -11.11
N ALA A 156 -10.21 22.67 -11.57
CA ALA A 156 -8.76 22.62 -11.68
C ALA A 156 -8.08 22.48 -10.30
N ALA A 157 -8.57 23.18 -9.27
CA ALA A 157 -8.04 23.05 -7.92
C ALA A 157 -8.31 21.67 -7.33
N TRP A 158 -9.49 21.10 -7.56
CA TRP A 158 -9.83 19.74 -7.11
C TRP A 158 -9.03 18.66 -7.83
N ARG A 159 -8.86 18.76 -9.14
CA ARG A 159 -7.98 17.87 -9.91
C ARG A 159 -6.55 17.90 -9.33
N THR A 160 -6.05 19.08 -9.01
CA THR A 160 -4.72 19.24 -8.40
C THR A 160 -4.64 18.59 -7.01
N LYS A 161 -5.64 18.78 -6.15
CA LYS A 161 -5.69 18.17 -4.80
C LYS A 161 -5.76 16.64 -4.88
N VAL A 162 -6.68 16.10 -5.67
CA VAL A 162 -6.82 14.64 -5.83
C VAL A 162 -5.55 14.03 -6.40
N ARG A 163 -4.98 14.63 -7.44
CA ARG A 163 -3.69 14.19 -8.00
C ARG A 163 -2.57 14.23 -6.96
N HIS A 164 -2.52 15.25 -6.12
CA HIS A 164 -1.52 15.35 -5.06
C HIS A 164 -1.65 14.21 -4.06
N ILE A 165 -2.88 13.87 -3.62
CA ILE A 165 -3.11 12.76 -2.71
C ILE A 165 -2.74 11.44 -3.37
N LEU A 166 -3.22 11.18 -4.58
CA LEU A 166 -2.90 9.95 -5.30
C LEU A 166 -1.39 9.82 -5.53
N SER A 167 -0.71 10.88 -5.96
CA SER A 167 0.75 10.85 -6.16
C SER A 167 1.54 10.62 -4.88
N GLY A 168 0.95 10.91 -3.72
CA GLY A 168 1.51 10.69 -2.40
C GLY A 168 1.34 9.25 -1.88
N ILE A 169 0.66 8.36 -2.60
CA ILE A 169 0.56 6.94 -2.23
C ILE A 169 1.92 6.27 -2.46
N ARG A 170 2.49 5.69 -1.41
CA ARG A 170 3.79 5.00 -1.45
C ARG A 170 3.63 3.55 -1.08
N TYR A 171 4.24 2.67 -1.86
CA TYR A 171 4.36 1.26 -1.55
C TYR A 171 5.75 0.98 -0.99
N ILE A 172 5.82 0.33 0.16
CA ILE A 172 7.07 -0.02 0.85
C ILE A 172 7.14 -1.55 0.96
N HIS A 173 7.98 -2.15 0.14
CA HIS A 173 8.24 -3.59 0.14
C HIS A 173 9.72 -3.84 -0.25
N PRO A 174 10.67 -3.43 0.59
CA PRO A 174 12.08 -3.54 0.26
C PRO A 174 12.49 -4.99 0.01
N ASN A 175 13.15 -5.19 -1.12
CA ASN A 175 13.74 -6.46 -1.51
C ASN A 175 15.23 -6.44 -1.19
N PRO A 176 15.70 -7.29 -0.26
CA PRO A 176 17.10 -7.28 0.19
C PRO A 176 18.14 -7.35 -0.92
N LYS A 177 17.89 -8.18 -1.94
CA LYS A 177 18.80 -8.32 -3.08
C LYS A 177 18.86 -7.05 -3.91
N LYS A 178 17.71 -6.44 -4.19
CA LYS A 178 17.62 -5.17 -4.92
C LYS A 178 18.20 -4.01 -4.12
N MET A 179 18.09 -4.01 -2.80
CA MET A 179 18.69 -2.97 -1.96
C MET A 179 20.21 -2.91 -2.12
N LEU A 180 20.88 -4.04 -2.32
CA LEU A 180 22.33 -4.12 -2.55
C LEU A 180 22.73 -3.69 -3.97
N GLU A 181 21.78 -3.56 -4.89
CA GLU A 181 22.06 -3.08 -6.25
C GLU A 181 22.23 -1.56 -6.25
N ARG A 182 23.28 -1.08 -6.90
CA ARG A 182 23.51 0.35 -7.10
C ARG A 182 22.62 0.90 -8.20
N ALA A 183 22.03 2.06 -7.97
CA ALA A 183 21.26 2.79 -8.96
C ALA A 183 21.38 4.31 -8.75
N ASP A 184 21.38 5.05 -9.85
CA ASP A 184 21.36 6.52 -9.84
C ASP A 184 20.02 7.06 -9.31
N ARG A 185 18.95 6.30 -9.52
CA ARG A 185 17.61 6.64 -9.07
C ARG A 185 17.12 5.59 -8.08
N TYR A 186 16.64 6.07 -6.94
CA TYR A 186 16.02 5.21 -5.92
C TYR A 186 14.66 4.68 -6.39
N ASP A 187 14.49 3.36 -6.27
CA ASP A 187 13.20 2.69 -6.42
C ASP A 187 12.57 2.52 -5.02
N PRO A 188 11.60 3.33 -4.64
CA PRO A 188 10.99 3.25 -3.31
C PRO A 188 10.17 1.98 -3.09
N ASP A 189 9.76 1.30 -4.15
CA ASP A 189 8.91 0.12 -4.06
C ASP A 189 9.70 -1.13 -3.66
N HIS A 190 10.95 -1.23 -4.11
CA HIS A 190 11.79 -2.41 -3.87
C HIS A 190 13.16 -2.11 -3.24
N GLY A 191 13.51 -0.83 -3.11
CA GLY A 191 14.74 -0.41 -2.46
C GLY A 191 15.99 -0.41 -3.35
N THR A 192 15.90 -0.59 -4.67
CA THR A 192 17.08 -0.47 -5.55
C THR A 192 17.70 0.92 -5.42
N GLY A 193 19.03 0.98 -5.21
CA GLY A 193 19.72 2.25 -4.95
C GLY A 193 19.53 2.80 -3.52
N PHE A 194 19.13 1.98 -2.56
CA PHE A 194 18.83 2.38 -1.18
C PHE A 194 19.99 3.10 -0.50
N PHE A 195 21.19 2.55 -0.58
CA PHE A 195 22.38 3.11 0.10
C PHE A 195 22.84 4.42 -0.52
N GLN A 196 22.69 4.58 -1.85
CA GLN A 196 22.93 5.85 -2.56
C GLN A 196 21.84 6.88 -2.20
N HIS A 197 20.59 6.43 -2.06
CA HIS A 197 19.51 7.29 -1.61
C HIS A 197 19.73 7.80 -0.18
N ALA A 198 20.12 6.92 0.73
CA ALA A 198 20.50 7.29 2.10
C ALA A 198 21.62 8.33 2.12
N GLY A 199 22.58 8.24 1.21
CA GLY A 199 23.66 9.21 1.04
C GLY A 199 23.22 10.64 0.69
N ARG A 200 21.99 10.84 0.20
CA ARG A 200 21.45 12.17 -0.13
C ARG A 200 20.94 12.95 1.07
N PHE A 201 20.72 12.30 2.19
CA PHE A 201 20.27 12.97 3.41
C PHE A 201 21.47 13.55 4.17
N SER A 202 21.25 14.63 4.89
CA SER A 202 22.26 15.21 5.80
C SER A 202 22.50 14.30 7.01
N ASP A 203 23.65 14.47 7.68
CA ASP A 203 23.96 13.69 8.91
C ASP A 203 22.88 13.88 9.96
N ARG A 204 22.39 15.11 10.15
CA ARG A 204 21.30 15.39 11.08
C ARG A 204 20.03 14.59 10.77
N GLN A 205 19.68 14.41 9.49
CA GLN A 205 18.51 13.61 9.09
C GLN A 205 18.76 12.12 9.31
N LEU A 206 19.95 11.63 8.98
CA LEU A 206 20.34 10.24 9.20
C LEU A 206 20.36 9.89 10.68
N ASP A 207 20.95 10.75 11.52
CA ASP A 207 20.98 10.55 12.97
C ASP A 207 19.56 10.51 13.55
N ALA A 208 18.71 11.45 13.17
CA ALA A 208 17.32 11.47 13.61
C ALA A 208 16.51 10.23 13.16
N ALA A 209 16.77 9.71 11.96
CA ALA A 209 16.17 8.47 11.50
C ALA A 209 16.68 7.27 12.30
N LEU A 210 18.00 7.17 12.47
CA LEU A 210 18.62 6.09 13.24
C LEU A 210 18.18 6.08 14.70
N ASP A 211 18.02 7.22 15.34
CA ASP A 211 17.54 7.31 16.73
C ASP A 211 16.15 6.70 16.91
N ARG A 212 15.30 6.80 15.88
CA ARG A 212 13.95 6.18 15.88
C ARG A 212 14.00 4.67 15.64
N ILE A 213 14.88 4.20 14.75
CA ILE A 213 14.86 2.80 14.31
C ILE A 213 15.80 1.91 15.15
N ARG A 214 16.84 2.44 15.77
CA ARG A 214 17.79 1.67 16.60
C ARG A 214 17.14 0.79 17.67
N PRO A 215 16.16 1.28 18.45
CA PRO A 215 15.51 0.46 19.47
C PRO A 215 14.82 -0.77 18.90
N ILE A 216 14.18 -0.59 17.73
CA ILE A 216 13.47 -1.68 17.04
C ILE A 216 14.47 -2.66 16.44
N MET A 217 15.51 -2.13 15.77
CA MET A 217 16.57 -2.97 15.19
C MET A 217 17.27 -3.79 16.26
N ALA A 218 17.67 -3.20 17.39
CA ALA A 218 18.34 -3.90 18.48
C ALA A 218 17.45 -4.98 19.12
N ALA A 219 16.14 -4.74 19.22
CA ALA A 219 15.20 -5.72 19.74
C ALA A 219 14.94 -6.86 18.74
N ALA A 220 14.90 -6.54 17.42
CA ALA A 220 14.60 -7.49 16.36
C ALA A 220 15.81 -8.34 15.96
N VAL A 221 16.98 -7.75 15.99
CA VAL A 221 18.23 -8.32 15.45
C VAL A 221 19.33 -8.15 16.48
N PRO A 222 19.45 -9.09 17.44
CA PRO A 222 20.47 -9.01 18.49
C PRO A 222 21.91 -8.93 17.97
N GLU A 223 22.14 -9.37 16.72
CA GLU A 223 23.43 -9.28 16.04
C GLU A 223 23.76 -7.85 15.57
N VAL A 224 22.80 -6.93 15.62
CA VAL A 224 22.94 -5.52 15.21
C VAL A 224 22.58 -4.60 16.40
N PRO A 225 23.30 -4.68 17.53
CA PRO A 225 22.93 -3.95 18.76
C PRO A 225 23.07 -2.44 18.61
N ASN A 226 24.04 -1.98 17.81
CA ASN A 226 24.43 -0.58 17.67
C ASN A 226 24.48 -0.18 16.18
N LEU A 227 23.32 0.00 15.56
CA LEU A 227 23.26 0.43 14.17
C LEU A 227 23.84 1.84 14.00
N SER A 228 24.83 1.97 13.15
CA SER A 228 25.53 3.22 12.80
C SER A 228 25.74 3.32 11.31
N TYR A 229 26.31 4.43 10.83
CA TYR A 229 26.60 4.61 9.42
C TYR A 229 27.94 5.30 9.17
N LEU A 230 28.50 5.03 8.00
CA LEU A 230 29.65 5.74 7.43
C LEU A 230 29.31 6.24 6.04
N ARG A 231 29.83 7.41 5.68
CA ARG A 231 29.71 7.94 4.31
C ARG A 231 30.90 7.46 3.47
N MET A 232 30.58 6.98 2.29
CA MET A 232 31.54 6.51 1.29
C MET A 232 31.41 7.34 0.00
N GLY A 233 32.39 7.20 -0.90
CA GLY A 233 32.31 7.81 -2.23
C GLY A 233 32.11 9.34 -2.21
N LEU A 234 32.87 10.08 -1.42
CA LEU A 234 32.72 11.53 -1.20
C LEU A 234 31.33 11.92 -0.63
N GLY A 235 30.72 11.01 0.15
CA GLY A 235 29.43 11.21 0.80
C GLY A 235 28.21 10.85 -0.05
N THR A 236 28.41 10.25 -1.23
CA THR A 236 27.31 9.89 -2.15
C THR A 236 26.63 8.56 -1.78
N GLU A 237 27.19 7.80 -0.86
CA GLU A 237 26.68 6.51 -0.42
C GLU A 237 26.83 6.35 1.09
N VAL A 238 25.93 5.61 1.71
CA VAL A 238 25.98 5.30 3.14
C VAL A 238 26.19 3.79 3.34
N VAL A 239 27.14 3.44 4.16
CA VAL A 239 27.36 2.07 4.65
C VAL A 239 26.80 1.98 6.06
N PHE A 240 25.72 1.23 6.24
CA PHE A 240 25.22 0.91 7.57
C PHE A 240 26.05 -0.24 8.17
N TYR A 241 26.37 -0.13 9.43
CA TYR A 241 27.16 -1.12 10.17
C TYR A 241 26.74 -1.19 11.63
N SER A 242 27.15 -2.24 12.30
CA SER A 242 27.05 -2.41 13.75
C SER A 242 28.36 -2.95 14.30
N ASP A 243 28.54 -2.83 15.60
CA ASP A 243 29.61 -3.54 16.31
C ASP A 243 29.39 -5.05 16.12
N THR A 244 30.48 -5.80 15.99
CA THR A 244 30.38 -7.26 15.92
C THR A 244 29.87 -7.84 17.25
N PRO A 245 28.92 -8.76 17.24
CA PRO A 245 28.43 -9.42 18.45
C PRO A 245 29.46 -10.37 19.05
N ASP A 246 30.53 -10.74 18.33
CA ASP A 246 31.58 -11.59 18.83
C ASP A 246 32.60 -10.75 19.64
N PRO A 247 32.72 -10.93 20.99
CA PRO A 247 33.63 -10.17 21.81
C PRO A 247 35.10 -10.34 21.46
N GLY A 248 35.43 -11.36 20.68
CA GLY A 248 36.80 -11.65 20.21
C GLY A 248 37.13 -11.12 18.83
N ALA A 249 36.13 -10.75 18.04
CA ALA A 249 36.33 -10.26 16.70
C ALA A 249 36.60 -8.75 16.70
N ARG A 250 37.66 -8.33 15.99
CA ARG A 250 37.93 -6.93 15.72
C ARG A 250 37.34 -6.60 14.34
N GLY A 251 36.33 -5.76 14.30
CA GLY A 251 35.72 -5.31 13.04
C GLY A 251 34.30 -4.81 13.19
N VAL A 252 33.81 -4.24 12.13
CA VAL A 252 32.41 -3.83 11.99
C VAL A 252 31.66 -4.85 11.14
N TYR A 253 30.43 -5.09 11.50
CA TYR A 253 29.49 -5.93 10.78
C TYR A 253 28.67 -5.01 9.87
N SER A 254 29.00 -5.00 8.57
CA SER A 254 28.38 -4.06 7.62
C SER A 254 27.10 -4.63 7.01
N HIS A 255 26.31 -3.76 6.40
CA HIS A 255 25.06 -4.13 5.75
C HIS A 255 25.22 -5.21 4.65
N GLU A 256 26.40 -5.34 4.05
CA GLU A 256 26.69 -6.42 3.08
C GLU A 256 26.69 -7.82 3.72
N GLN A 257 26.86 -7.87 5.03
CA GLN A 257 26.89 -9.09 5.84
C GLN A 257 25.55 -9.34 6.56
N PHE A 258 24.63 -8.38 6.54
CA PHE A 258 23.34 -8.52 7.18
C PHE A 258 22.52 -9.62 6.50
N SER A 259 21.71 -10.31 7.30
CA SER A 259 20.74 -11.27 6.76
C SER A 259 19.70 -10.56 5.85
N GLU A 260 19.06 -11.30 4.95
CA GLU A 260 17.98 -10.74 4.11
C GLU A 260 16.86 -10.13 4.98
N GLY A 261 16.51 -10.76 6.10
CA GLY A 261 15.53 -10.23 7.05
C GLY A 261 15.98 -8.93 7.70
N THR A 262 17.25 -8.83 8.11
CA THR A 262 17.83 -7.62 8.68
C THR A 262 17.83 -6.46 7.69
N LEU A 263 18.22 -6.72 6.43
CA LEU A 263 18.21 -5.72 5.37
C LEU A 263 16.79 -5.23 5.07
N ARG A 264 15.83 -6.16 4.96
CA ARG A 264 14.42 -5.80 4.73
C ARG A 264 13.87 -4.94 5.85
N LEU A 265 14.12 -5.33 7.10
CA LEU A 265 13.70 -4.54 8.26
C LEU A 265 14.35 -3.16 8.26
N LEU A 266 15.65 -3.07 8.04
CA LEU A 266 16.37 -1.80 7.96
C LEU A 266 15.76 -0.90 6.87
N GLY A 267 15.56 -1.42 5.66
CA GLY A 267 14.98 -0.68 4.54
C GLY A 267 13.58 -0.15 4.86
N MET A 268 12.71 -1.02 5.38
CA MET A 268 11.35 -0.64 5.75
C MET A 268 11.32 0.43 6.85
N LEU A 269 12.06 0.23 7.92
CA LEU A 269 12.10 1.19 9.03
C LEU A 269 12.70 2.53 8.60
N PHE A 270 13.74 2.50 7.77
CA PHE A 270 14.37 3.71 7.25
C PHE A 270 13.42 4.48 6.33
N ASP A 271 12.76 3.83 5.39
CA ASP A 271 11.79 4.47 4.50
C ASP A 271 10.63 5.09 5.27
N LEU A 272 10.15 4.41 6.32
CA LEU A 272 9.10 4.93 7.21
C LEU A 272 9.60 6.13 8.04
N ALA A 273 10.83 6.10 8.51
CA ALA A 273 11.41 7.22 9.27
C ALA A 273 11.71 8.45 8.41
N MET A 274 11.90 8.23 7.09
CA MET A 274 12.30 9.24 6.11
C MET A 274 11.20 9.57 5.09
N LEU A 275 9.94 9.35 5.45
CA LEU A 275 8.79 9.64 4.57
C LEU A 275 8.81 11.10 4.09
N PRO A 276 8.71 11.36 2.78
CA PRO A 276 8.53 12.71 2.26
C PRO A 276 7.25 13.36 2.77
N LEU A 277 7.27 14.66 2.95
CA LEU A 277 6.11 15.46 3.36
C LEU A 277 4.91 15.39 2.38
N THR A 278 5.17 14.96 1.15
CA THR A 278 4.14 14.76 0.13
C THR A 278 3.45 13.40 0.21
N THR A 279 3.88 12.54 1.15
CA THR A 279 3.26 11.23 1.34
C THR A 279 1.87 11.39 1.96
N SER A 280 0.88 10.74 1.35
CA SER A 280 -0.52 10.72 1.83
C SER A 280 -0.90 9.37 2.42
N ILE A 281 -0.56 8.29 1.72
CA ILE A 281 -0.88 6.91 2.11
C ILE A 281 0.37 6.05 1.96
N VAL A 282 0.64 5.21 2.94
CA VAL A 282 1.71 4.21 2.92
C VAL A 282 1.10 2.82 2.83
N LEU A 283 1.53 2.05 1.85
CA LEU A 283 1.15 0.65 1.65
C LEU A 283 2.33 -0.22 2.09
N ILE A 284 2.09 -1.13 3.04
CA ILE A 284 3.11 -2.01 3.59
C ILE A 284 2.65 -3.46 3.45
N GLU A 285 3.50 -4.32 2.88
CA GLU A 285 3.19 -5.73 2.72
C GLU A 285 3.97 -6.57 3.73
N GLU A 286 3.23 -7.25 4.61
CA GLU A 286 3.72 -8.20 5.60
C GLU A 286 4.95 -7.69 6.37
N PRO A 287 4.83 -6.61 7.15
CA PRO A 287 5.96 -6.01 7.87
C PRO A 287 6.59 -6.99 8.90
N GLU A 288 5.83 -7.97 9.35
CA GLU A 288 6.24 -8.99 10.32
C GLU A 288 7.15 -10.07 9.74
N THR A 289 7.27 -10.17 8.41
CA THR A 289 8.04 -11.26 7.77
C THR A 289 9.50 -11.24 8.24
N PHE A 290 10.00 -12.37 8.73
CA PHE A 290 11.32 -12.59 9.34
C PHE A 290 11.50 -12.00 10.76
N LEU A 291 10.43 -11.51 11.40
CA LEU A 291 10.49 -10.96 12.75
C LEU A 291 9.98 -11.95 13.80
N GLN A 292 10.56 -11.86 15.00
CA GLN A 292 10.03 -12.58 16.16
C GLN A 292 8.77 -11.91 16.71
N ALA A 293 7.87 -12.69 17.30
CA ALA A 293 6.58 -12.22 17.82
C ALA A 293 6.71 -11.02 18.80
N SER A 294 7.76 -10.99 19.62
CA SER A 294 8.02 -9.87 20.54
C SER A 294 8.29 -8.55 19.81
N VAL A 295 8.97 -8.62 18.68
CA VAL A 295 9.28 -7.46 17.83
C VAL A 295 8.04 -7.00 17.07
N VAL A 296 7.26 -7.94 16.57
CA VAL A 296 6.01 -7.64 15.85
C VAL A 296 5.05 -6.86 16.73
N ARG A 297 4.93 -7.19 18.01
CA ARG A 297 4.15 -6.39 18.97
C ARG A 297 4.62 -4.94 19.08
N SER A 298 5.91 -4.71 19.09
CA SER A 298 6.47 -3.34 19.10
C SER A 298 6.27 -2.59 17.77
N MET A 299 6.16 -3.33 16.66
CA MET A 299 5.95 -2.76 15.33
C MET A 299 4.62 -2.01 15.22
N SER A 300 3.54 -2.50 15.84
CA SER A 300 2.23 -1.83 15.80
C SER A 300 2.27 -0.44 16.43
N SER A 301 3.00 -0.28 17.53
CA SER A 301 3.22 1.02 18.19
C SER A 301 4.07 1.95 17.33
N PHE A 302 5.13 1.43 16.71
CA PHE A 302 5.96 2.20 15.77
C PHE A 302 5.16 2.68 14.56
N LEU A 303 4.35 1.82 13.95
CA LEU A 303 3.50 2.20 12.83
C LEU A 303 2.47 3.27 13.24
N ALA A 304 1.91 3.18 14.45
CA ALA A 304 1.04 4.20 15.00
C ALA A 304 1.74 5.56 15.16
N GLU A 305 2.96 5.54 15.71
CA GLU A 305 3.77 6.75 15.87
C GLU A 305 4.12 7.38 14.52
N VAL A 306 4.53 6.59 13.53
CA VAL A 306 4.82 7.09 12.17
C VAL A 306 3.58 7.71 11.54
N ALA A 307 2.41 7.04 11.62
CA ALA A 307 1.17 7.55 11.07
C ALA A 307 0.80 8.91 11.66
N MET A 308 0.96 9.08 12.98
CA MET A 308 0.68 10.33 13.69
C MET A 308 1.70 11.43 13.36
N ASN A 309 2.99 11.12 13.41
CA ASN A 309 4.06 12.12 13.25
C ASN A 309 4.15 12.67 11.83
N HIS A 310 3.80 11.87 10.83
CA HIS A 310 3.80 12.27 9.42
C HIS A 310 2.40 12.63 8.88
N ASP A 311 1.34 12.52 9.70
CA ASP A 311 -0.07 12.71 9.29
C ASP A 311 -0.46 11.89 8.04
N VAL A 312 0.05 10.65 7.94
CA VAL A 312 -0.18 9.75 6.82
C VAL A 312 -1.18 8.66 7.19
N GLN A 313 -1.88 8.14 6.19
CA GLN A 313 -2.67 6.93 6.33
C GLN A 313 -1.82 5.71 5.97
N MET A 314 -2.14 4.55 6.55
CA MET A 314 -1.42 3.31 6.27
C MET A 314 -2.39 2.19 5.90
N VAL A 315 -2.03 1.40 4.89
CA VAL A 315 -2.69 0.11 4.57
C VAL A 315 -1.65 -0.98 4.68
N ILE A 316 -1.86 -1.91 5.60
CA ILE A 316 -0.87 -2.89 6.01
C ILE A 316 -1.46 -4.29 5.82
N SER A 317 -0.94 -5.08 4.89
CA SER A 317 -1.30 -6.49 4.83
C SER A 317 -0.53 -7.28 5.85
N THR A 318 -1.19 -8.20 6.55
CA THR A 318 -0.54 -9.01 7.58
C THR A 318 -1.20 -10.36 7.75
N HIS A 319 -0.40 -11.33 8.23
CA HIS A 319 -0.83 -12.63 8.71
C HIS A 319 -0.58 -12.79 10.22
N SER A 320 0.04 -11.80 10.87
CA SER A 320 0.46 -11.90 12.26
C SER A 320 -0.67 -11.60 13.24
N PRO A 321 -1.06 -12.58 14.08
CA PRO A 321 -1.92 -12.34 15.22
C PRO A 321 -1.34 -11.27 16.16
N GLU A 322 -0.03 -11.30 16.40
CA GLU A 322 0.65 -10.38 17.31
C GLU A 322 0.51 -8.91 16.89
N LEU A 323 0.47 -8.67 15.57
CA LEU A 323 0.29 -7.32 15.05
C LEU A 323 -1.15 -6.84 15.27
N ILE A 324 -2.13 -7.72 15.02
CA ILE A 324 -3.56 -7.39 15.08
C ILE A 324 -4.06 -7.31 16.52
N ASP A 325 -3.58 -8.20 17.40
CA ASP A 325 -4.00 -8.28 18.80
C ASP A 325 -3.39 -7.17 19.68
N SER A 326 -2.50 -6.38 19.12
CA SER A 326 -1.97 -5.21 19.82
C SER A 326 -3.11 -4.27 20.27
N GLU A 327 -3.02 -3.76 21.49
CA GLU A 327 -3.99 -2.85 22.10
C GLU A 327 -4.17 -1.53 21.31
N VAL A 328 -3.12 -1.14 20.55
CA VAL A 328 -3.16 0.09 19.73
C VAL A 328 -3.87 -0.11 18.39
N VAL A 329 -4.30 -1.33 18.05
CA VAL A 329 -5.05 -1.65 16.84
C VAL A 329 -6.54 -1.79 17.17
N LEU A 330 -7.36 -0.94 16.57
CA LEU A 330 -8.79 -0.91 16.83
C LEU A 330 -9.56 -1.84 15.86
N PRO A 331 -10.74 -2.37 16.25
CA PRO A 331 -11.55 -3.23 15.37
C PRO A 331 -11.98 -2.57 14.06
N ASN A 332 -12.17 -1.26 14.01
CA ASN A 332 -12.47 -0.50 12.79
C ASN A 332 -11.24 -0.24 11.92
N GLU A 333 -10.05 -0.64 12.35
CA GLU A 333 -8.81 -0.62 11.58
C GLU A 333 -8.48 -1.98 10.96
N VAL A 334 -9.31 -3.01 11.14
CA VAL A 334 -9.06 -4.37 10.64
C VAL A 334 -10.08 -4.73 9.56
N LEU A 335 -9.60 -4.90 8.32
CA LEU A 335 -10.37 -5.36 7.17
C LEU A 335 -10.10 -6.84 6.94
N MET A 336 -11.11 -7.67 7.13
CA MET A 336 -11.04 -9.09 6.88
C MET A 336 -11.39 -9.40 5.43
N LEU A 337 -10.49 -10.04 4.71
CA LEU A 337 -10.72 -10.58 3.38
C LEU A 337 -11.04 -12.07 3.44
N ARG A 338 -12.09 -12.46 2.73
CA ARG A 338 -12.52 -13.87 2.57
C ARG A 338 -12.60 -14.18 1.10
N SER A 339 -12.11 -15.36 0.70
CA SER A 339 -12.23 -15.84 -0.67
C SER A 339 -13.12 -17.08 -0.69
N GLN A 340 -14.21 -17.02 -1.46
CA GLN A 340 -15.11 -18.13 -1.69
C GLN A 340 -15.44 -18.24 -3.18
N ASN A 341 -15.28 -19.42 -3.76
CA ASN A 341 -15.58 -19.69 -5.17
C ASN A 341 -14.88 -18.74 -6.18
N GLY A 342 -13.67 -18.28 -5.85
CA GLY A 342 -12.92 -17.34 -6.69
C GLY A 342 -13.34 -15.87 -6.56
N GLU A 343 -14.24 -15.56 -5.64
CA GLU A 343 -14.62 -14.20 -5.29
C GLU A 343 -14.06 -13.81 -3.93
N THR A 344 -13.51 -12.62 -3.83
CA THR A 344 -13.07 -12.05 -2.56
C THR A 344 -14.04 -10.99 -2.11
N THR A 345 -14.47 -11.11 -0.85
CA THR A 345 -15.23 -10.09 -0.12
C THR A 345 -14.39 -9.54 1.01
N GLY A 346 -14.69 -8.30 1.43
CA GLY A 346 -14.04 -7.63 2.55
C GLY A 346 -15.07 -7.07 3.52
N GLU A 347 -14.77 -7.18 4.83
CA GLU A 347 -15.63 -6.66 5.89
C GLU A 347 -14.76 -6.10 7.02
N LEU A 348 -15.08 -4.91 7.52
CA LEU A 348 -14.40 -4.39 8.72
C LEU A 348 -14.80 -5.20 9.95
N LEU A 349 -13.82 -5.53 10.79
CA LEU A 349 -14.04 -6.35 11.99
C LEU A 349 -15.11 -5.72 12.91
N SER A 350 -15.12 -4.39 13.01
CA SER A 350 -16.12 -3.64 13.79
C SER A 350 -17.54 -3.72 13.24
N GLN A 351 -17.71 -4.02 11.95
CA GLN A 351 -19.00 -4.08 11.25
C GLN A 351 -19.49 -5.51 11.08
N SER A 352 -18.67 -6.49 11.44
CA SER A 352 -19.01 -7.89 11.25
C SER A 352 -20.22 -8.31 12.09
N SER A 353 -21.18 -8.93 11.44
CA SER A 353 -22.36 -9.52 12.09
C SER A 353 -22.14 -10.97 12.56
N GLU A 354 -20.97 -11.53 12.33
CA GLU A 354 -20.62 -12.90 12.71
C GLU A 354 -20.64 -13.09 14.24
N PRO A 355 -21.47 -14.00 14.77
CA PRO A 355 -21.63 -14.14 16.22
C PRO A 355 -20.33 -14.41 16.98
N ARG A 356 -19.38 -15.14 16.37
CA ARG A 356 -18.09 -15.45 16.98
C ARG A 356 -17.20 -14.21 17.09
N ILE A 357 -17.21 -13.34 16.08
CA ILE A 357 -16.48 -12.08 16.10
C ILE A 357 -17.09 -11.17 17.16
N GLN A 358 -18.40 -11.03 17.19
CA GLN A 358 -19.10 -10.24 18.20
C GLN A 358 -18.83 -10.73 19.63
N ALA A 359 -18.78 -12.04 19.85
CA ALA A 359 -18.44 -12.61 21.15
C ALA A 359 -17.00 -12.25 21.56
N VAL A 360 -16.04 -12.35 20.66
CA VAL A 360 -14.62 -12.00 20.90
C VAL A 360 -14.49 -10.51 21.23
N LEU A 361 -15.10 -9.63 20.44
CA LEU A 361 -15.04 -8.17 20.66
C LEU A 361 -15.74 -7.76 21.96
N SER A 362 -16.87 -8.40 22.31
CA SER A 362 -17.62 -8.10 23.53
C SER A 362 -16.91 -8.58 24.79
N ALA A 363 -16.10 -9.62 24.69
CA ALA A 363 -15.34 -10.21 25.79
C ALA A 363 -13.91 -9.65 25.92
N ASP A 364 -13.55 -8.68 25.06
CA ASP A 364 -12.19 -8.11 24.96
C ASP A 364 -11.09 -9.18 24.77
N LEU A 365 -11.42 -10.21 23.97
CA LEU A 365 -10.51 -11.28 23.63
C LEU A 365 -9.66 -10.90 22.42
N PRO A 366 -8.53 -11.62 22.16
CA PRO A 366 -7.70 -11.38 21.00
C PRO A 366 -8.49 -11.38 19.69
N LYS A 367 -8.36 -10.32 18.88
CA LYS A 367 -9.08 -10.16 17.61
C LYS A 367 -8.83 -11.31 16.64
N SER A 368 -7.61 -11.86 16.68
CA SER A 368 -7.17 -12.99 15.86
C SER A 368 -7.98 -14.27 16.12
N GLU A 369 -8.49 -14.48 17.32
CA GLU A 369 -9.35 -15.63 17.64
C GLU A 369 -10.67 -15.59 16.87
N GLY A 370 -11.32 -14.42 16.80
CA GLY A 370 -12.53 -14.20 16.01
C GLY A 370 -12.29 -14.39 14.53
N ILE A 371 -11.20 -13.82 14.01
CA ILE A 371 -10.79 -13.91 12.59
C ILE A 371 -10.48 -15.37 12.21
N GLY A 372 -9.71 -16.08 13.04
CA GLY A 372 -9.35 -17.48 12.81
C GLY A 372 -10.57 -18.42 12.82
N ALA A 373 -11.50 -18.18 13.72
CA ALA A 373 -12.72 -19.00 13.84
C ALA A 373 -13.64 -18.89 12.60
N VAL A 374 -13.63 -17.75 11.92
CA VAL A 374 -14.47 -17.51 10.74
C VAL A 374 -13.79 -17.97 9.46
N ASN A 375 -12.48 -17.86 9.36
CA ASN A 375 -11.71 -18.29 8.19
C ASN A 375 -11.50 -19.80 8.10
N GLY A 376 -12.04 -20.59 9.02
CA GLY A 376 -11.94 -22.04 9.03
C GLY A 376 -10.56 -22.56 9.42
N HIS A 377 -9.66 -21.68 9.82
CA HIS A 377 -8.35 -22.02 10.37
C HIS A 377 -8.40 -21.69 11.86
N ALA A 378 -8.87 -22.63 12.66
CA ALA A 378 -8.45 -22.65 14.04
C ALA A 378 -6.91 -22.80 13.99
N ILE A 379 -6.19 -21.72 14.23
CA ILE A 379 -4.76 -21.82 14.54
C ILE A 379 -4.73 -22.66 15.80
N PRO A 380 -4.15 -23.87 15.80
CA PRO A 380 -4.06 -24.63 17.03
C PRO A 380 -3.19 -23.79 17.98
N LEU A 381 -3.79 -23.23 18.99
CA LEU A 381 -3.06 -22.71 20.13
C LEU A 381 -2.35 -23.91 20.79
N GLY A 382 -1.08 -24.06 20.50
CA GLY A 382 -0.26 -25.04 21.18
C GLY A 382 0.42 -26.01 20.23
N ASN A 383 1.63 -25.67 19.87
CA ASN A 383 2.84 -26.51 19.81
C ASN A 383 3.94 -25.71 19.09
N TRP A 384 4.57 -24.84 19.86
CA TRP A 384 5.92 -24.32 19.58
C TRP A 384 6.80 -24.58 20.80
#